data_89a23bd6e863ee64a7d54baa63b7e5c2
#
_entry.id   89a23bd6e863ee64a7d54baa63b7e5c2
#
_cell.length_a   1.000
_cell.length_b   1.000
_cell.length_c   1.000
_cell.angle_alpha   90.00
_cell.angle_beta   90.00
_cell.angle_gamma   90.00
#
_symmetry.space_group_name_H-M   'P 1'
#
loop_
_entity.id
_entity.type
_entity.pdbx_description
1 polymer ?
#
loop_
_entity_poly.entity_id
_entity_poly.type
_entity_poly.pdbx_seq_one_letter_code
_entity_poly.pdbx_strand_id
1 'polypeptide(L)'
;YTERVLDLLEQLHLAGKTIIISTHDMELASRFADRVLLMEAGKLICDRKAPDLWSDSILLKDKHLPQPWAWRTRTHQQAPACPIRTELQQYHLPLFLSSETLPILLVGGGKGIWRKAQGLIERRIPFKVMALALCDELTEAARRGDFEWLPRAYTGISDVGEARIVILGIGDAGEELRFAQELEAAGYLFSLLSDATRGNLQFGATAHKEGITLSVHSDYRLPEITQQLKTAWSETLPDGFEARLQALSQYRQALQAATDEAERTRLRQAYDKLKESL
;
A
#
# COMPACT_ATOMS: atom_id res chain seq x y z
N TYR A 1 23.12 12.59 3.38
CA TYR A 1 24.32 13.01 2.60
C TYR A 1 24.10 12.83 1.10
N THR A 2 23.48 11.77 0.67
CA THR A 2 23.31 11.43 -0.76
C THR A 2 22.40 12.43 -1.50
N GLU A 3 21.28 12.85 -0.95
CA GLU A 3 20.33 13.77 -1.62
C GLU A 3 20.95 15.15 -1.90
N ARG A 4 21.70 15.74 -0.96
CA ARG A 4 22.36 17.05 -1.17
C ARG A 4 23.41 17.00 -2.28
N VAL A 5 24.09 15.89 -2.44
CA VAL A 5 25.05 15.69 -3.54
C VAL A 5 24.32 15.59 -4.87
N LEU A 6 23.18 14.92 -4.90
CA LEU A 6 22.35 14.78 -6.08
C LEU A 6 21.76 16.13 -6.53
N ASP A 7 21.26 16.92 -5.61
CA ASP A 7 20.76 18.27 -5.89
C ASP A 7 21.87 19.18 -6.49
N LEU A 8 23.08 19.05 -5.97
CA LEU A 8 24.23 19.80 -6.51
C LEU A 8 24.60 19.35 -7.93
N LEU A 9 24.59 18.04 -8.19
CA LEU A 9 24.86 17.49 -9.53
C LEU A 9 23.80 17.94 -10.54
N GLU A 10 22.54 17.97 -10.14
CA GLU A 10 21.44 18.46 -10.97
C GLU A 10 21.58 19.95 -11.30
N GLN A 11 21.94 20.77 -10.32
CA GLN A 11 22.21 22.19 -10.53
C GLN A 11 23.39 22.42 -11.49
N LEU A 12 24.47 21.65 -11.34
CA LEU A 12 25.62 21.74 -12.24
C LEU A 12 25.30 21.30 -13.67
N HIS A 13 24.47 20.25 -13.80
CA HIS A 13 23.99 19.78 -15.10
C HIS A 13 23.13 20.85 -15.80
N LEU A 14 22.16 21.42 -15.07
CA LEU A 14 21.33 22.52 -15.57
C LEU A 14 22.14 23.76 -15.94
N ALA A 15 23.28 23.98 -15.28
CA ALA A 15 24.23 25.03 -15.63
C ALA A 15 25.13 24.70 -16.85
N GLY A 16 24.83 23.61 -17.57
CA GLY A 16 25.53 23.19 -18.79
C GLY A 16 26.89 22.55 -18.57
N LYS A 17 27.18 22.06 -17.36
CA LYS A 17 28.45 21.36 -17.06
C LYS A 17 28.38 19.90 -17.49
N THR A 18 29.45 19.41 -18.09
CA THR A 18 29.63 17.98 -18.33
C THR A 18 30.09 17.31 -17.05
N ILE A 19 29.35 16.30 -16.62
CA ILE A 19 29.62 15.59 -15.36
C ILE A 19 29.90 14.11 -15.68
N ILE A 20 30.95 13.56 -15.12
CA ILE A 20 31.30 12.13 -15.21
C ILE A 20 31.23 11.56 -13.80
N ILE A 21 30.41 10.52 -13.62
CA ILE A 21 30.20 9.85 -12.33
C ILE A 21 30.58 8.38 -12.52
N SER A 22 31.43 7.85 -11.63
CA SER A 22 31.66 6.41 -11.51
C SER A 22 30.82 5.89 -10.35
N THR A 23 29.94 4.93 -10.63
CA THR A 23 29.05 4.34 -9.63
C THR A 23 28.72 2.90 -9.99
N HIS A 24 28.42 2.09 -8.99
CA HIS A 24 27.81 0.77 -9.15
C HIS A 24 26.30 0.80 -8.84
N ASP A 25 25.77 1.95 -8.46
CA ASP A 25 24.36 2.15 -8.19
C ASP A 25 23.61 2.43 -9.50
N MET A 26 22.87 1.42 -9.96
CA MET A 26 22.10 1.47 -11.19
C MET A 26 20.92 2.46 -11.12
N GLU A 27 20.33 2.64 -9.91
CA GLU A 27 19.25 3.61 -9.71
C GLU A 27 19.76 5.04 -9.86
N LEU A 28 20.89 5.33 -9.24
CA LEU A 28 21.57 6.63 -9.39
C LEU A 28 21.90 6.90 -10.86
N ALA A 29 22.54 5.96 -11.53
CA ALA A 29 22.90 6.10 -12.94
C ALA A 29 21.68 6.32 -13.83
N SER A 30 20.57 5.63 -13.57
CA SER A 30 19.35 5.77 -14.36
C SER A 30 18.65 7.12 -14.20
N ARG A 31 18.86 7.80 -13.08
CA ARG A 31 18.24 9.09 -12.77
C ARG A 31 18.94 10.26 -13.44
N PHE A 32 20.26 10.21 -13.59
CA PHE A 32 21.06 11.37 -14.00
C PHE A 32 21.84 11.18 -15.31
N ALA A 33 22.10 9.94 -15.76
CA ALA A 33 22.96 9.72 -16.91
C ALA A 33 22.22 9.87 -18.24
N ASP A 34 22.75 10.72 -19.14
CA ASP A 34 22.35 10.74 -20.55
C ASP A 34 23.01 9.61 -21.32
N ARG A 35 24.24 9.27 -20.93
CA ARG A 35 25.11 8.26 -21.57
C ARG A 35 25.80 7.41 -20.51
N VAL A 36 25.91 6.13 -20.75
CA VAL A 36 26.49 5.19 -19.83
C VAL A 36 27.65 4.42 -20.49
N LEU A 37 28.76 4.42 -19.78
CA LEU A 37 29.94 3.64 -20.11
C LEU A 37 29.99 2.43 -19.16
N LEU A 38 29.66 1.23 -19.63
CA LEU A 38 29.73 0.02 -18.82
C LEU A 38 31.15 -0.55 -18.87
N MET A 39 31.77 -0.69 -17.70
CA MET A 39 33.11 -1.22 -17.56
C MET A 39 33.12 -2.53 -16.77
N GLU A 40 33.93 -3.48 -17.18
CA GLU A 40 34.18 -4.76 -16.50
C GLU A 40 35.64 -5.12 -16.58
N ALA A 41 36.27 -5.45 -15.46
CA ALA A 41 37.69 -5.80 -15.38
C ALA A 41 38.62 -4.81 -16.09
N GLY A 42 38.35 -3.51 -16.00
CA GLY A 42 39.16 -2.46 -16.62
C GLY A 42 38.92 -2.27 -18.13
N LYS A 43 37.98 -3.01 -18.74
CA LYS A 43 37.65 -2.90 -20.16
C LYS A 43 36.28 -2.25 -20.34
N LEU A 44 36.15 -1.43 -21.36
CA LEU A 44 34.88 -0.86 -21.79
C LEU A 44 34.04 -1.94 -22.51
N ILE A 45 32.91 -2.31 -21.92
CA ILE A 45 32.00 -3.31 -22.47
C ILE A 45 31.04 -2.69 -23.46
N CYS A 46 30.44 -1.54 -23.09
CA CYS A 46 29.61 -0.78 -24.00
C CYS A 46 29.63 0.72 -23.64
N ASP A 47 29.27 1.51 -24.65
CA ASP A 47 29.12 2.95 -24.61
C ASP A 47 27.81 3.27 -25.32
N ARG A 48 26.77 3.62 -24.56
CA ARG A 48 25.39 3.79 -25.09
C ARG A 48 24.68 4.94 -24.42
N LYS A 49 23.63 5.44 -25.06
CA LYS A 49 22.66 6.30 -24.37
C LYS A 49 22.00 5.52 -23.24
N ALA A 50 21.73 6.17 -22.14
CA ALA A 50 21.14 5.54 -20.97
C ALA A 50 19.83 4.79 -21.30
N PRO A 51 18.86 5.33 -22.07
CA PRO A 51 17.65 4.60 -22.47
C PRO A 51 17.94 3.27 -23.20
N ASP A 52 18.93 3.24 -24.09
CA ASP A 52 19.25 2.07 -24.90
C ASP A 52 19.87 0.96 -24.03
N LEU A 53 20.69 1.33 -23.04
CA LEU A 53 21.27 0.37 -22.09
C LEU A 53 20.19 -0.23 -21.17
N TRP A 54 19.35 0.61 -20.58
CA TRP A 54 18.33 0.15 -19.63
C TRP A 54 17.26 -0.74 -20.29
N SER A 55 17.08 -0.62 -21.60
CA SER A 55 16.14 -1.44 -22.37
C SER A 55 16.74 -2.79 -22.80
N ASP A 56 18.05 -2.96 -22.74
CA ASP A 56 18.75 -4.20 -23.12
C ASP A 56 18.75 -5.22 -21.98
N SER A 57 17.62 -5.90 -21.81
CA SER A 57 17.45 -6.91 -20.75
C SER A 57 18.40 -8.12 -20.88
N ILE A 58 18.90 -8.38 -22.10
CA ILE A 58 19.84 -9.49 -22.35
C ILE A 58 21.21 -9.12 -21.80
N LEU A 59 21.72 -7.94 -22.15
CA LEU A 59 23.02 -7.45 -21.66
C LEU A 59 23.02 -7.29 -20.13
N LEU A 60 21.96 -6.71 -19.56
CA LEU A 60 21.83 -6.53 -18.12
C LEU A 60 21.86 -7.87 -17.37
N LYS A 61 21.16 -8.89 -17.88
CA LYS A 61 21.18 -10.25 -17.30
C LYS A 61 22.53 -10.91 -17.44
N ASP A 62 23.17 -10.82 -18.62
CA ASP A 62 24.51 -11.38 -18.86
C ASP A 62 25.55 -10.79 -17.90
N LYS A 63 25.42 -9.52 -17.59
CA LYS A 63 26.33 -8.80 -16.67
C LYS A 63 25.88 -8.78 -15.20
N HIS A 64 24.84 -9.52 -14.86
CA HIS A 64 24.26 -9.57 -13.50
C HIS A 64 23.90 -8.18 -12.94
N LEU A 65 23.52 -7.24 -13.83
CA LEU A 65 23.14 -5.89 -13.44
C LEU A 65 21.62 -5.80 -13.23
N PRO A 66 21.15 -5.28 -12.09
CA PRO A 66 19.73 -5.07 -11.89
C PRO A 66 19.23 -3.98 -12.84
N GLN A 67 18.13 -4.23 -13.53
CA GLN A 67 17.45 -3.17 -14.29
C GLN A 67 16.92 -2.13 -13.32
N PRO A 68 17.17 -0.83 -13.53
CA PRO A 68 16.66 0.24 -12.66
C PRO A 68 15.15 0.20 -12.55
N TRP A 69 14.62 0.52 -11.36
CA TRP A 69 13.19 0.52 -11.08
C TRP A 69 12.38 1.36 -12.09
N ALA A 70 12.83 2.58 -12.38
CA ALA A 70 12.17 3.48 -13.34
C ALA A 70 12.07 2.89 -14.76
N TRP A 71 12.91 1.91 -15.10
CA TRP A 71 12.92 1.25 -16.40
C TRP A 71 12.16 -0.09 -16.39
N ARG A 72 12.09 -0.77 -15.26
CA ARG A 72 11.21 -1.95 -15.11
C ARG A 72 9.74 -1.57 -15.34
N THR A 73 9.36 -0.36 -14.95
CA THR A 73 8.00 0.15 -15.17
C THR A 73 7.79 0.70 -16.58
N ARG A 74 8.85 1.20 -17.27
CA ARG A 74 8.74 1.74 -18.64
C ARG A 74 8.62 0.67 -19.72
N THR A 75 9.19 -0.52 -19.57
CA THR A 75 9.03 -1.63 -20.52
C THR A 75 7.59 -2.13 -20.61
N HIS A 76 6.75 -1.82 -19.63
CA HIS A 76 5.30 -2.00 -19.71
C HIS A 76 4.57 -0.85 -20.42
N GLN A 77 5.24 0.28 -20.72
CA GLN A 77 4.61 1.42 -21.42
C GLN A 77 4.53 1.25 -22.95
N GLN A 78 5.10 0.18 -23.52
CA GLN A 78 4.90 -0.21 -24.93
C GLN A 78 3.80 -1.27 -25.11
N ALA A 79 3.02 -1.56 -24.07
CA ALA A 79 1.71 -2.15 -24.32
C ALA A 79 0.93 -1.19 -25.24
N PRO A 80 0.24 -1.70 -26.28
CA PRO A 80 -0.53 -0.86 -27.19
C PRO A 80 -1.39 0.05 -26.33
N ALA A 81 -1.36 1.36 -26.65
CA ALA A 81 -2.12 2.35 -25.92
C ALA A 81 -3.56 1.84 -25.79
N CYS A 82 -3.93 1.42 -24.59
CA CYS A 82 -5.31 1.08 -24.32
C CYS A 82 -6.12 2.35 -24.64
N PRO A 83 -7.08 2.31 -25.60
CA PRO A 83 -7.81 3.50 -26.03
C PRO A 83 -8.69 4.10 -24.94
N ILE A 84 -8.64 3.56 -23.73
CA ILE A 84 -9.41 4.03 -22.57
C ILE A 84 -8.47 4.80 -21.62
N ARG A 85 -7.93 5.92 -22.09
CA ARG A 85 -7.55 7.02 -21.20
C ARG A 85 -8.76 7.94 -21.04
N THR A 86 -9.68 7.54 -20.22
CA THR A 86 -10.80 8.38 -19.82
C THR A 86 -10.65 8.67 -18.34
N GLU A 87 -10.30 9.91 -18.02
CA GLU A 87 -10.74 10.72 -16.86
C GLU A 87 -10.78 10.11 -15.44
N LEU A 88 -10.04 9.03 -15.14
CA LEU A 88 -10.09 8.38 -13.83
C LEU A 88 -8.76 8.43 -13.08
N GLN A 89 -8.08 9.57 -13.06
CA GLN A 89 -7.08 9.81 -12.02
C GLN A 89 -7.78 10.36 -10.78
N GLN A 90 -8.52 9.51 -10.09
CA GLN A 90 -8.87 9.78 -8.71
C GLN A 90 -7.62 9.55 -7.87
N TYR A 91 -7.03 10.61 -7.35
CA TYR A 91 -5.93 10.51 -6.40
C TYR A 91 -6.49 9.99 -5.07
N HIS A 92 -5.99 8.84 -4.63
CA HIS A 92 -6.37 8.26 -3.34
C HIS A 92 -5.30 8.59 -2.31
N LEU A 93 -5.73 9.12 -1.16
CA LEU A 93 -4.85 9.29 0.00
C LEU A 93 -4.87 8.00 0.83
N PRO A 94 -3.74 7.25 0.92
CA PRO A 94 -3.67 6.06 1.74
C PRO A 94 -3.65 6.44 3.22
N LEU A 95 -4.57 5.86 4.00
CA LEU A 95 -4.69 6.11 5.44
C LEU A 95 -4.86 4.79 6.19
N PHE A 96 -4.27 4.73 7.39
CA PHE A 96 -4.57 3.73 8.41
C PHE A 96 -5.40 4.38 9.50
N LEU A 97 -6.63 3.91 9.68
CA LEU A 97 -7.57 4.47 10.63
C LEU A 97 -7.60 3.61 11.91
N SER A 98 -7.68 4.26 13.07
CA SER A 98 -7.89 3.55 14.32
C SER A 98 -9.35 3.10 14.43
N SER A 99 -9.56 1.78 14.54
CA SER A 99 -10.90 1.21 14.67
C SER A 99 -11.59 1.52 16.00
N GLU A 100 -10.85 1.87 17.03
CA GLU A 100 -11.42 2.21 18.34
C GLU A 100 -12.24 3.50 18.33
N THR A 101 -11.88 4.42 17.44
CA THR A 101 -12.50 5.75 17.35
C THR A 101 -13.44 5.90 16.15
N LEU A 102 -13.51 4.90 15.28
CA LEU A 102 -14.28 4.95 14.04
C LEU A 102 -15.21 3.74 13.90
N PRO A 103 -16.37 3.74 14.58
CA PRO A 103 -17.36 2.67 14.49
C PRO A 103 -17.79 2.42 13.03
N ILE A 104 -17.90 1.13 12.67
CA ILE A 104 -18.19 0.68 11.31
C ILE A 104 -19.59 0.07 11.26
N LEU A 105 -20.38 0.45 10.26
CA LEU A 105 -21.67 -0.14 9.93
C LEU A 105 -21.59 -0.80 8.55
N LEU A 106 -21.92 -2.09 8.49
CA LEU A 106 -22.14 -2.82 7.26
C LEU A 106 -23.65 -2.91 7.02
N VAL A 107 -24.10 -2.50 5.83
CA VAL A 107 -25.51 -2.51 5.46
C VAL A 107 -25.74 -3.54 4.38
N GLY A 108 -26.55 -4.56 4.70
CA GLY A 108 -26.84 -5.72 3.85
C GLY A 108 -26.42 -7.02 4.48
N GLY A 109 -27.00 -8.13 4.02
CA GLY A 109 -26.81 -9.46 4.60
C GLY A 109 -26.23 -10.51 3.61
N GLY A 110 -25.79 -10.07 2.43
CA GLY A 110 -25.33 -10.97 1.38
C GLY A 110 -23.84 -11.32 1.45
N LYS A 111 -23.41 -12.21 0.53
CA LYS A 111 -22.00 -12.65 0.43
C LYS A 111 -21.00 -11.54 0.17
N GLY A 112 -21.42 -10.43 -0.42
CA GLY A 112 -20.57 -9.24 -0.58
C GLY A 112 -20.18 -8.62 0.76
N ILE A 113 -21.16 -8.48 1.66
CA ILE A 113 -20.95 -8.02 3.03
C ILE A 113 -20.14 -9.02 3.83
N TRP A 114 -20.39 -10.33 3.68
CA TRP A 114 -19.58 -11.35 4.33
C TRP A 114 -18.09 -11.20 4.03
N ARG A 115 -17.70 -11.00 2.77
CA ARG A 115 -16.29 -10.78 2.39
C ARG A 115 -15.64 -9.58 3.09
N LYS A 116 -16.42 -8.55 3.39
CA LYS A 116 -15.92 -7.38 4.15
C LYS A 116 -15.88 -7.68 5.64
N ALA A 117 -16.92 -8.32 6.17
CA ALA A 117 -16.99 -8.72 7.57
C ALA A 117 -15.84 -9.66 7.95
N GLN A 118 -15.51 -10.63 7.11
CA GLN A 118 -14.42 -11.57 7.33
C GLN A 118 -13.10 -10.86 7.61
N GLY A 119 -12.73 -9.87 6.81
CA GLY A 119 -11.50 -9.11 7.02
C GLY A 119 -11.51 -8.25 8.31
N LEU A 120 -12.68 -7.84 8.80
CA LEU A 120 -12.82 -7.15 10.08
C LEU A 120 -12.72 -8.13 11.26
N ILE A 121 -13.37 -9.30 11.15
CA ILE A 121 -13.34 -10.38 12.16
C ILE A 121 -11.91 -10.88 12.37
N GLU A 122 -11.17 -11.19 11.29
CA GLU A 122 -9.78 -11.65 11.34
C GLU A 122 -8.86 -10.68 12.10
N ARG A 123 -9.18 -9.40 12.06
CA ARG A 123 -8.43 -8.33 12.73
C ARG A 123 -9.02 -7.89 14.07
N ARG A 124 -10.09 -8.54 14.51
CA ARG A 124 -10.82 -8.18 15.73
C ARG A 124 -11.29 -6.72 15.76
N ILE A 125 -11.63 -6.17 14.59
CA ILE A 125 -12.17 -4.82 14.46
C ILE A 125 -13.67 -4.89 14.76
N PRO A 126 -14.20 -4.13 15.75
CA PRO A 126 -15.62 -4.13 16.08
C PRO A 126 -16.44 -3.45 14.97
N PHE A 127 -17.60 -4.03 14.64
CA PHE A 127 -18.52 -3.50 13.65
C PHE A 127 -19.95 -3.99 13.92
N LYS A 128 -20.91 -3.35 13.28
CA LYS A 128 -22.33 -3.75 13.27
C LYS A 128 -22.76 -4.13 11.86
N VAL A 129 -23.70 -5.05 11.77
CA VAL A 129 -24.35 -5.42 10.50
C VAL A 129 -25.82 -5.12 10.58
N MET A 130 -26.33 -4.32 9.66
CA MET A 130 -27.76 -4.01 9.55
C MET A 130 -28.35 -4.66 8.32
N ALA A 131 -29.25 -5.63 8.53
CA ALA A 131 -29.94 -6.35 7.46
C ALA A 131 -31.17 -7.08 8.00
N LEU A 132 -32.20 -7.23 7.16
CA LEU A 132 -33.40 -8.02 7.48
C LEU A 132 -33.08 -9.54 7.59
N ALA A 133 -32.15 -10.03 6.76
CA ALA A 133 -31.70 -11.40 6.74
C ALA A 133 -30.21 -11.47 6.46
N LEU A 134 -29.55 -12.50 6.94
CA LEU A 134 -28.13 -12.76 6.76
C LEU A 134 -27.93 -14.02 5.92
N CYS A 135 -26.87 -14.06 5.10
CA CYS A 135 -26.42 -15.32 4.50
C CYS A 135 -25.90 -16.27 5.59
N ASP A 136 -25.73 -17.56 5.24
CA ASP A 136 -25.38 -18.60 6.21
C ASP A 136 -24.09 -18.27 6.98
N GLU A 137 -23.08 -17.78 6.29
CA GLU A 137 -21.78 -17.44 6.88
C GLU A 137 -21.88 -16.28 7.89
N LEU A 138 -22.64 -15.24 7.55
CA LEU A 138 -22.91 -14.11 8.48
C LEU A 138 -23.75 -14.55 9.68
N THR A 139 -24.73 -15.45 9.45
CA THR A 139 -25.56 -15.99 10.52
C THR A 139 -24.72 -16.77 11.54
N GLU A 140 -23.78 -17.57 11.05
CA GLU A 140 -22.88 -18.31 11.92
C GLU A 140 -21.91 -17.39 12.69
N ALA A 141 -21.39 -16.37 12.03
CA ALA A 141 -20.53 -15.37 12.68
C ALA A 141 -21.30 -14.56 13.75
N ALA A 142 -22.56 -14.20 13.47
CA ALA A 142 -23.42 -13.53 14.45
C ALA A 142 -23.69 -14.40 15.68
N ARG A 143 -23.91 -15.73 15.49
CA ARG A 143 -24.06 -16.67 16.61
C ARG A 143 -22.81 -16.80 17.48
N ARG A 144 -21.64 -16.67 16.89
CA ARG A 144 -20.37 -16.63 17.64
C ARG A 144 -20.14 -15.32 18.40
N GLY A 145 -20.93 -14.28 18.10
CA GLY A 145 -20.76 -12.96 18.67
C GLY A 145 -19.62 -12.15 18.01
N ASP A 146 -19.26 -12.47 16.76
CA ASP A 146 -18.19 -11.80 16.04
C ASP A 146 -18.54 -10.32 15.71
N PHE A 147 -19.82 -9.96 15.71
CA PHE A 147 -20.34 -8.62 15.50
C PHE A 147 -21.76 -8.46 16.07
N GLU A 148 -22.24 -7.21 16.18
CA GLU A 148 -23.63 -6.90 16.54
C GLU A 148 -24.52 -6.92 15.30
N TRP A 149 -25.55 -7.76 15.29
CA TRP A 149 -26.55 -7.77 14.22
C TRP A 149 -27.77 -6.93 14.57
N LEU A 150 -28.12 -6.01 13.69
CA LEU A 150 -29.32 -5.18 13.75
C LEU A 150 -30.36 -5.73 12.73
N PRO A 151 -31.37 -6.52 13.16
CA PRO A 151 -32.29 -7.22 12.26
C PRO A 151 -33.38 -6.29 11.70
N ARG A 152 -33.00 -5.25 10.99
CA ARG A 152 -33.89 -4.28 10.35
C ARG A 152 -33.31 -3.76 9.04
N ALA A 153 -34.18 -3.24 8.17
CA ALA A 153 -33.75 -2.58 6.95
C ALA A 153 -33.05 -1.25 7.27
N TYR A 154 -32.09 -0.91 6.42
CA TYR A 154 -31.53 0.44 6.39
C TYR A 154 -32.47 1.35 5.61
N THR A 155 -32.88 2.46 6.18
CA THR A 155 -33.85 3.38 5.58
C THR A 155 -33.26 4.75 5.24
N GLY A 156 -32.06 5.07 5.73
CA GLY A 156 -31.37 6.31 5.47
C GLY A 156 -30.43 6.73 6.59
N ILE A 157 -30.02 7.99 6.55
CA ILE A 157 -28.99 8.57 7.42
C ILE A 157 -29.27 8.42 8.93
N SER A 158 -30.56 8.42 9.33
CA SER A 158 -30.96 8.25 10.73
C SER A 158 -30.55 6.88 11.31
N ASP A 159 -30.35 5.90 10.46
CA ASP A 159 -29.98 4.54 10.86
C ASP A 159 -28.47 4.37 11.11
N VAL A 160 -27.64 5.30 10.66
CA VAL A 160 -26.18 5.24 10.79
C VAL A 160 -25.76 5.28 12.27
N GLY A 161 -26.48 5.99 13.11
CA GLY A 161 -26.19 6.09 14.53
C GLY A 161 -24.79 6.70 14.79
N GLU A 162 -23.99 6.01 15.59
CA GLU A 162 -22.63 6.44 15.93
C GLU A 162 -21.57 6.06 14.87
N ALA A 163 -21.93 5.28 13.85
CA ALA A 163 -20.98 4.86 12.84
C ALA A 163 -20.38 6.07 12.11
N ARG A 164 -19.11 5.92 11.73
CA ARG A 164 -18.36 6.91 10.93
C ARG A 164 -17.98 6.35 9.57
N ILE A 165 -18.00 5.06 9.44
CA ILE A 165 -17.73 4.33 8.21
C ILE A 165 -18.94 3.47 7.89
N VAL A 166 -19.47 3.60 6.67
CA VAL A 166 -20.62 2.83 6.21
C VAL A 166 -20.26 2.06 4.94
N ILE A 167 -20.53 0.76 4.92
CA ILE A 167 -20.34 -0.07 3.75
C ILE A 167 -21.70 -0.58 3.28
N LEU A 168 -22.12 -0.12 2.10
CA LEU A 168 -23.39 -0.50 1.51
C LEU A 168 -23.24 -1.72 0.59
N GLY A 169 -24.09 -2.71 0.78
CA GLY A 169 -24.15 -3.94 -0.01
C GLY A 169 -25.56 -4.53 0.03
N ILE A 170 -26.57 -3.71 -0.31
CA ILE A 170 -27.99 -4.03 -0.22
C ILE A 170 -28.42 -4.94 -1.39
N GLY A 171 -27.72 -4.83 -2.53
CA GLY A 171 -28.01 -5.57 -3.75
C GLY A 171 -28.98 -4.86 -4.69
N ASP A 172 -29.48 -3.67 -4.32
CA ASP A 172 -30.22 -2.76 -5.18
C ASP A 172 -29.37 -1.52 -5.48
N ALA A 173 -28.91 -1.41 -6.72
CA ALA A 173 -28.01 -0.33 -7.12
C ALA A 173 -28.67 1.06 -7.05
N GLY A 174 -29.99 1.14 -7.23
CA GLY A 174 -30.75 2.41 -7.16
C GLY A 174 -30.83 2.91 -5.72
N GLU A 175 -31.17 2.03 -4.78
CA GLU A 175 -31.19 2.36 -3.35
C GLU A 175 -29.78 2.65 -2.82
N GLU A 176 -28.79 1.85 -3.19
CA GLU A 176 -27.39 2.11 -2.80
C GLU A 176 -26.94 3.49 -3.26
N LEU A 177 -27.28 3.92 -4.46
CA LEU A 177 -26.93 5.24 -4.97
C LEU A 177 -27.61 6.36 -4.19
N ARG A 178 -28.89 6.21 -3.88
CA ARG A 178 -29.64 7.19 -3.08
C ARG A 178 -29.01 7.35 -1.69
N PHE A 179 -28.74 6.24 -1.01
CA PHE A 179 -28.10 6.27 0.31
C PHE A 179 -26.68 6.81 0.27
N ALA A 180 -25.93 6.53 -0.80
CA ALA A 180 -24.59 7.08 -1.00
C ALA A 180 -24.63 8.63 -1.06
N GLN A 181 -25.59 9.20 -1.78
CA GLN A 181 -25.77 10.66 -1.86
C GLN A 181 -26.10 11.27 -0.49
N GLU A 182 -26.95 10.61 0.30
CA GLU A 182 -27.26 11.04 1.66
C GLU A 182 -26.04 11.01 2.58
N LEU A 183 -25.23 9.93 2.50
CA LEU A 183 -24.00 9.77 3.28
C LEU A 183 -22.92 10.80 2.88
N GLU A 184 -22.77 11.05 1.59
CA GLU A 184 -21.85 12.06 1.06
C GLU A 184 -22.21 13.46 1.54
N ALA A 185 -23.48 13.84 1.41
CA ALA A 185 -23.99 15.14 1.86
C ALA A 185 -23.80 15.35 3.37
N ALA A 186 -23.86 14.28 4.15
CA ALA A 186 -23.66 14.30 5.60
C ALA A 186 -22.18 14.13 6.03
N GLY A 187 -21.24 13.96 5.10
CA GLY A 187 -19.80 13.89 5.36
C GLY A 187 -19.31 12.57 5.94
N TYR A 188 -20.03 11.47 5.71
CA TYR A 188 -19.60 10.14 6.14
C TYR A 188 -18.54 9.55 5.21
N LEU A 189 -17.69 8.66 5.76
CA LEU A 189 -16.85 7.77 4.96
C LEU A 189 -17.68 6.56 4.55
N PHE A 190 -17.80 6.31 3.25
CA PHE A 190 -18.61 5.20 2.76
C PHE A 190 -18.06 4.51 1.52
N SER A 191 -18.44 3.26 1.36
CA SER A 191 -18.10 2.43 0.20
C SER A 191 -19.32 1.66 -0.27
N LEU A 192 -19.50 1.54 -1.59
CA LEU A 192 -20.55 0.72 -2.19
C LEU A 192 -19.94 -0.57 -2.73
N LEU A 193 -20.60 -1.70 -2.51
CA LEU A 193 -20.17 -2.98 -3.06
C LEU A 193 -20.56 -3.17 -4.52
N SER A 194 -21.65 -2.54 -4.96
CA SER A 194 -22.11 -2.56 -6.36
C SER A 194 -21.23 -1.71 -7.29
N ASP A 195 -20.73 -0.58 -6.79
CA ASP A 195 -19.89 0.34 -7.56
C ASP A 195 -18.90 1.07 -6.65
N ALA A 196 -17.72 0.52 -6.52
CA ALA A 196 -16.64 1.11 -5.72
C ALA A 196 -16.19 2.51 -6.21
N THR A 197 -16.62 2.97 -7.39
CA THR A 197 -16.26 4.29 -7.93
C THR A 197 -17.03 5.41 -7.28
N ARG A 198 -18.20 5.11 -6.75
CA ARG A 198 -19.13 6.08 -6.18
C ARG A 198 -18.99 6.29 -4.69
N GLY A 199 -18.11 5.50 -4.04
CA GLY A 199 -17.75 5.71 -2.65
C GLY A 199 -16.56 6.65 -2.49
N ASN A 200 -16.48 7.34 -1.36
CA ASN A 200 -15.35 8.16 -0.97
C ASN A 200 -14.30 7.36 -0.13
N LEU A 201 -14.57 6.10 0.14
CA LEU A 201 -13.69 5.17 0.85
C LEU A 201 -13.48 3.91 0.01
N GLN A 202 -12.22 3.52 -0.18
CA GLN A 202 -11.86 2.28 -0.85
C GLN A 202 -10.97 1.41 0.04
N PHE A 203 -11.16 0.09 -0.06
CA PHE A 203 -10.38 -0.89 0.69
C PHE A 203 -9.35 -1.52 -0.23
N GLY A 204 -8.06 -1.33 0.10
CA GLY A 204 -6.97 -2.03 -0.57
C GLY A 204 -6.92 -3.53 -0.22
N ALA A 205 -6.24 -4.31 -1.04
CA ALA A 205 -5.85 -5.66 -0.69
C ALA A 205 -4.85 -5.59 0.47
N THR A 206 -5.24 -6.12 1.63
CA THR A 206 -4.46 -5.95 2.85
C THR A 206 -3.91 -7.28 3.34
N ALA A 207 -2.63 -7.30 3.69
CA ALA A 207 -1.97 -8.39 4.39
C ALA A 207 -1.47 -7.91 5.75
N HIS A 208 -1.52 -8.81 6.73
CA HIS A 208 -0.89 -8.59 8.02
C HIS A 208 -0.01 -9.79 8.32
N LYS A 209 1.27 -9.56 8.54
CA LYS A 209 2.23 -10.59 8.91
C LYS A 209 3.32 -9.97 9.76
N GLU A 210 3.74 -10.68 10.82
CA GLU A 210 4.89 -10.31 11.63
C GLU A 210 4.82 -8.86 12.16
N GLY A 211 3.62 -8.42 12.60
CA GLY A 211 3.41 -7.07 13.14
C GLY A 211 3.38 -5.94 12.09
N ILE A 212 3.49 -6.28 10.80
CA ILE A 212 3.41 -5.29 9.71
C ILE A 212 2.11 -5.45 8.95
N THR A 213 1.46 -4.33 8.66
CA THR A 213 0.29 -4.28 7.78
C THR A 213 0.67 -3.62 6.46
N LEU A 214 0.46 -4.32 5.37
CA LEU A 214 0.55 -3.79 4.01
C LEU A 214 -0.86 -3.65 3.44
N SER A 215 -1.17 -2.50 2.83
CA SER A 215 -2.37 -2.32 2.02
C SER A 215 -1.95 -1.92 0.61
N VAL A 216 -2.44 -2.65 -0.39
CA VAL A 216 -2.15 -2.42 -1.80
C VAL A 216 -3.43 -1.99 -2.50
N HIS A 217 -3.39 -0.83 -3.12
CA HIS A 217 -4.46 -0.29 -3.95
C HIS A 217 -3.97 -0.11 -5.39
N SER A 218 -4.87 -0.24 -6.36
CA SER A 218 -4.59 0.02 -7.77
C SER A 218 -5.70 0.86 -8.37
N ASP A 219 -5.33 2.01 -8.93
CA ASP A 219 -6.27 2.89 -9.63
C ASP A 219 -6.88 2.22 -10.88
N TYR A 220 -6.21 1.17 -11.39
CA TYR A 220 -6.67 0.38 -12.54
C TYR A 220 -7.67 -0.72 -12.17
N ARG A 221 -8.01 -0.88 -10.88
CA ARG A 221 -8.99 -1.88 -10.37
C ARG A 221 -8.71 -3.31 -10.82
N LEU A 222 -7.46 -3.72 -10.71
CA LEU A 222 -7.01 -5.06 -11.03
C LEU A 222 -6.81 -5.84 -9.71
N PRO A 223 -7.87 -6.43 -9.13
CA PRO A 223 -7.80 -7.11 -7.84
C PRO A 223 -6.85 -8.30 -7.86
N GLU A 224 -6.72 -8.99 -8.99
CA GLU A 224 -5.76 -10.08 -9.17
C GLU A 224 -4.32 -9.62 -9.00
N ILE A 225 -3.96 -8.45 -9.53
CA ILE A 225 -2.60 -7.90 -9.40
C ILE A 225 -2.33 -7.44 -7.97
N THR A 226 -3.29 -6.78 -7.34
CA THR A 226 -3.15 -6.37 -5.93
C THR A 226 -3.06 -7.56 -4.99
N GLN A 227 -3.76 -8.66 -5.27
CA GLN A 227 -3.64 -9.92 -4.53
C GLN A 227 -2.30 -10.59 -4.73
N GLN A 228 -1.77 -10.64 -5.96
CA GLN A 228 -0.44 -11.18 -6.25
C GLN A 228 0.65 -10.40 -5.51
N LEU A 229 0.60 -9.06 -5.54
CA LEU A 229 1.55 -8.20 -4.83
C LEU A 229 1.48 -8.41 -3.31
N LYS A 230 0.27 -8.52 -2.77
CA LYS A 230 0.05 -8.83 -1.36
C LYS A 230 0.69 -10.17 -0.97
N THR A 231 0.47 -11.21 -1.77
CA THR A 231 1.00 -12.56 -1.51
C THR A 231 2.52 -12.56 -1.59
N ALA A 232 3.10 -12.01 -2.66
CA ALA A 232 4.54 -11.92 -2.84
C ALA A 232 5.22 -11.19 -1.67
N TRP A 233 4.63 -10.07 -1.20
CA TRP A 233 5.14 -9.37 -0.04
C TRP A 233 5.09 -10.24 1.23
N SER A 234 3.99 -10.96 1.47
CA SER A 234 3.86 -11.82 2.64
C SER A 234 4.91 -12.94 2.68
N GLU A 235 5.35 -13.41 1.52
CA GLU A 235 6.39 -14.42 1.37
C GLU A 235 7.82 -13.86 1.62
N THR A 236 8.03 -12.56 1.44
CA THR A 236 9.35 -11.94 1.65
C THR A 236 9.69 -11.73 3.13
N LEU A 237 8.70 -11.67 4.02
CA LEU A 237 8.95 -11.49 5.44
C LEU A 237 9.37 -12.81 6.09
N PRO A 238 10.59 -12.87 6.69
CA PRO A 238 11.07 -14.06 7.36
C PRO A 238 10.27 -14.33 8.64
N ASP A 239 10.19 -15.59 9.03
CA ASP A 239 9.58 -15.97 10.30
C ASP A 239 10.35 -15.37 11.48
N GLY A 240 9.62 -14.95 12.52
CA GLY A 240 10.21 -14.29 13.70
C GLY A 240 10.62 -12.83 13.49
N PHE A 241 10.20 -12.23 12.39
CA PHE A 241 10.47 -10.81 12.12
C PHE A 241 9.82 -9.90 13.18
N GLU A 242 8.62 -10.26 13.67
CA GLU A 242 7.91 -9.52 14.71
C GLU A 242 8.72 -9.42 16.01
N ALA A 243 9.38 -10.49 16.45
CA ALA A 243 10.22 -10.46 17.63
C ALA A 243 11.38 -9.46 17.50
N ARG A 244 11.94 -9.33 16.31
CA ARG A 244 13.00 -8.34 16.02
C ARG A 244 12.45 -6.91 16.02
N LEU A 245 11.25 -6.69 15.46
CA LEU A 245 10.58 -5.40 15.53
C LEU A 245 10.27 -4.98 16.97
N GLN A 246 9.80 -5.93 17.82
CA GLN A 246 9.54 -5.69 19.23
C GLN A 246 10.83 -5.30 19.96
N ALA A 247 11.92 -6.02 19.72
CA ALA A 247 13.22 -5.69 20.30
C ALA A 247 13.71 -4.30 19.86
N LEU A 248 13.60 -3.95 18.58
CA LEU A 248 13.93 -2.60 18.08
C LEU A 248 13.06 -1.52 18.75
N SER A 249 11.77 -1.78 18.93
CA SER A 249 10.87 -0.86 19.62
C SER A 249 11.30 -0.62 21.06
N GLN A 250 11.69 -1.68 21.79
CA GLN A 250 12.20 -1.58 23.17
C GLN A 250 13.50 -0.77 23.23
N TYR A 251 14.47 -1.03 22.33
CA TYR A 251 15.69 -0.22 22.25
C TYR A 251 15.39 1.25 21.95
N ARG A 252 14.44 1.54 21.05
CA ARG A 252 14.04 2.91 20.74
C ARG A 252 13.42 3.62 21.96
N GLN A 253 12.57 2.94 22.72
CA GLN A 253 12.01 3.48 23.97
C GLN A 253 13.09 3.72 25.03
N ALA A 254 14.00 2.76 25.21
CA ALA A 254 15.14 2.89 26.12
C ALA A 254 16.05 4.08 25.74
N LEU A 255 16.32 4.27 24.43
CA LEU A 255 17.07 5.41 23.92
C LEU A 255 16.40 6.76 24.21
N GLN A 256 15.07 6.80 24.17
CA GLN A 256 14.31 8.03 24.52
C GLN A 256 14.32 8.31 26.02
N ALA A 257 14.37 7.29 26.85
CA ALA A 257 14.36 7.40 28.30
C ALA A 257 15.76 7.62 28.91
N ALA A 258 16.82 7.20 28.21
CA ALA A 258 18.19 7.30 28.71
C ALA A 258 18.63 8.77 28.88
N THR A 259 19.14 9.11 30.04
CA THR A 259 19.67 10.44 30.38
C THR A 259 21.19 10.49 30.35
N ASP A 260 21.84 9.34 30.50
CA ASP A 260 23.30 9.19 30.46
C ASP A 260 23.82 8.98 29.03
N GLU A 261 24.85 9.73 28.64
CA GLU A 261 25.42 9.70 27.27
C GLU A 261 26.13 8.36 26.96
N ALA A 262 26.77 7.75 27.96
CA ALA A 262 27.42 6.46 27.79
C ALA A 262 26.40 5.33 27.59
N GLU A 263 25.29 5.37 28.31
CA GLU A 263 24.16 4.46 28.14
C GLU A 263 23.50 4.64 26.75
N ARG A 264 23.25 5.87 26.35
CA ARG A 264 22.69 6.18 25.01
C ARG A 264 23.56 5.64 23.88
N THR A 265 24.86 5.77 24.02
CA THR A 265 25.82 5.26 23.01
C THR A 265 25.74 3.74 22.90
N ARG A 266 25.70 3.02 24.02
CA ARG A 266 25.57 1.55 24.03
C ARG A 266 24.25 1.08 23.43
N LEU A 267 23.14 1.72 23.82
CA LEU A 267 21.82 1.39 23.31
C LEU A 267 21.74 1.67 21.80
N ARG A 268 22.35 2.76 21.33
CA ARG A 268 22.41 3.10 19.90
C ARG A 268 23.15 2.06 19.08
N GLN A 269 24.32 1.61 19.56
CA GLN A 269 25.09 0.56 18.90
C GLN A 269 24.30 -0.76 18.84
N ALA A 270 23.62 -1.14 19.92
CA ALA A 270 22.80 -2.34 19.94
C ALA A 270 21.59 -2.24 18.97
N TYR A 271 20.93 -1.09 18.94
CA TYR A 271 19.85 -0.81 18.01
C TYR A 271 20.31 -0.90 16.55
N ASP A 272 21.42 -0.24 16.21
CA ASP A 272 21.95 -0.20 14.83
C ASP A 272 22.37 -1.61 14.38
N LYS A 273 23.04 -2.39 15.24
CA LYS A 273 23.40 -3.79 14.96
C LYS A 273 22.19 -4.68 14.71
N LEU A 274 21.12 -4.53 15.51
CA LEU A 274 19.90 -5.31 15.31
C LEU A 274 19.17 -4.89 14.03
N LYS A 275 19.14 -3.59 13.72
CA LYS A 275 18.56 -3.04 12.50
C LYS A 275 19.24 -3.55 11.23
N GLU A 276 20.58 -3.67 11.24
CA GLU A 276 21.35 -4.21 10.10
C GLU A 276 21.09 -5.70 9.86
N SER A 277 20.58 -6.42 10.86
CA SER A 277 20.24 -7.84 10.75
C SER A 277 18.83 -8.12 10.23
N LEU A 278 18.04 -7.09 9.96
CA LEU A 278 16.71 -7.19 9.35
C LEU A 278 16.77 -7.30 7.83
#